data_1915c20699160241f1e1c4c48c3377b5
#
_entry.id   1915c20699160241f1e1c4c48c3377b5
#
_cell.length_a   1.000
_cell.length_b   1.000
_cell.length_c   1.000
_cell.angle_alpha   90.00
_cell.angle_beta   90.00
_cell.angle_gamma   90.00
#
_symmetry.space_group_name_H-M   'P 1'
#
loop_
_entity.id
_entity.type
_entity.pdbx_description
1 polymer ?
#
loop_
_entity_poly.entity_id
_entity_poly.type
_entity_poly.pdbx_seq_one_letter_code
_entity_poly.pdbx_strand_id
1 'polypeptide(L)'
;MDLIIEGPGTFVSKHQGRLRVSRDKAVMSEAPLINLQQVLLVGGGVAISSDAVRACTEEGIPIHYLSSSGSAIAGLYAAGLTGTAATRRAQLLAYTDQRGLALARSFVCGKLRNQASGLRYMAKYRREAYPDLYRELELVALEIQDSMADAEDLKGTHVEEVREILMGIEGNAAARYWQVIGCIVPAALEWPGRATRGATDPLNSALNYGYGVLYAQVERALVLAGLDPYAGYLHADRPGKPSLVLDLIEEFRQPVVDRVVLGLVNRGMVVERDAEGRLTEPVRRRLAEKVLERLAAAELYEGQRRALRHILQAQARHIATYVRGDRPAYEPFAAGW
;
A
#
# COMPACT_ATOMS: atom_id res chain seq x y z
N MET A 1 -17.80 1.87 3.83
CA MET A 1 -17.50 3.28 3.49
C MET A 1 -16.29 3.72 4.30
N ASP A 2 -15.34 4.41 3.69
CA ASP A 2 -14.18 4.98 4.37
C ASP A 2 -14.48 6.47 4.65
N LEU A 3 -14.20 6.94 5.87
CA LEU A 3 -14.43 8.32 6.27
C LEU A 3 -13.09 9.06 6.33
N ILE A 4 -12.86 9.96 5.37
CA ILE A 4 -11.65 10.78 5.30
C ILE A 4 -11.95 12.14 5.91
N ILE A 5 -11.15 12.55 6.89
CA ILE A 5 -11.33 13.80 7.64
C ILE A 5 -10.02 14.57 7.60
N GLU A 6 -10.09 15.81 7.16
CA GLU A 6 -8.89 16.65 7.00
C GLU A 6 -9.25 18.12 7.26
N GLY A 7 -8.22 18.90 7.54
CA GLY A 7 -8.30 20.33 7.76
C GLY A 7 -8.34 20.74 9.24
N PRO A 8 -7.57 21.79 9.59
CA PRO A 8 -7.49 22.28 10.96
C PRO A 8 -8.85 22.77 11.47
N GLY A 9 -9.07 22.64 12.78
CA GLY A 9 -10.33 23.01 13.45
C GLY A 9 -11.47 22.00 13.29
N THR A 10 -11.21 20.86 12.60
CA THR A 10 -12.21 19.80 12.44
C THR A 10 -12.30 18.93 13.70
N PHE A 11 -13.51 18.67 14.16
CA PHE A 11 -13.81 17.84 15.33
C PHE A 11 -14.72 16.67 14.98
N VAL A 12 -14.34 15.47 15.42
CA VAL A 12 -15.10 14.24 15.21
C VAL A 12 -15.73 13.79 16.52
N SER A 13 -17.04 13.62 16.53
CA SER A 13 -17.81 13.20 17.70
C SER A 13 -18.77 12.06 17.37
N LYS A 14 -19.23 11.33 18.39
CA LYS A 14 -20.33 10.36 18.28
C LYS A 14 -21.68 11.08 18.44
N HIS A 15 -22.62 10.78 17.57
CA HIS A 15 -24.00 11.24 17.66
C HIS A 15 -24.96 10.18 17.14
N GLN A 16 -25.84 9.64 17.98
CA GLN A 16 -26.93 8.72 17.63
C GLN A 16 -26.51 7.56 16.66
N GLY A 17 -25.42 6.83 17.00
CA GLY A 17 -24.92 5.72 16.18
C GLY A 17 -24.18 6.16 14.90
N ARG A 18 -23.80 7.44 14.82
CA ARG A 18 -23.06 8.03 13.70
C ARG A 18 -21.80 8.71 14.20
N LEU A 19 -20.79 8.84 13.35
CA LEU A 19 -19.73 9.83 13.51
C LEU A 19 -20.20 11.14 12.88
N ARG A 20 -20.14 12.20 13.65
CA ARG A 20 -20.40 13.59 13.22
C ARG A 20 -19.08 14.31 13.06
N VAL A 21 -18.88 14.90 11.90
CA VAL A 21 -17.72 15.75 11.59
C VAL A 21 -18.19 17.19 11.60
N SER A 22 -17.59 18.04 12.41
CA SER A 22 -17.91 19.45 12.53
C SER A 22 -16.66 20.32 12.41
N ARG A 23 -16.82 21.55 11.93
CA ARG A 23 -15.81 22.61 11.91
C ARG A 23 -16.48 23.93 12.28
N ASP A 24 -15.86 24.71 13.16
CA ASP A 24 -16.40 25.99 13.66
C ASP A 24 -17.85 25.87 14.14
N LYS A 25 -18.16 24.79 14.86
CA LYS A 25 -19.50 24.40 15.35
C LYS A 25 -20.53 24.05 14.27
N ALA A 26 -20.22 24.16 12.97
CA ALA A 26 -21.07 23.72 11.89
C ALA A 26 -20.87 22.23 11.59
N VAL A 27 -21.96 21.48 11.38
CA VAL A 27 -21.91 20.08 10.98
C VAL A 27 -21.55 20.01 9.48
N MET A 28 -20.42 19.41 9.17
CA MET A 28 -19.94 19.22 7.78
C MET A 28 -20.49 17.93 7.15
N SER A 29 -20.50 16.85 7.94
CA SER A 29 -20.99 15.54 7.48
C SER A 29 -21.30 14.63 8.67
N GLU A 30 -22.10 13.60 8.38
CA GLU A 30 -22.37 12.50 9.31
C GLU A 30 -22.27 11.15 8.58
N ALA A 31 -21.67 10.17 9.23
CA ALA A 31 -21.51 8.82 8.70
C ALA A 31 -22.03 7.78 9.71
N PRO A 32 -23.01 6.91 9.36
CA PRO A 32 -23.47 5.83 10.22
C PRO A 32 -22.32 4.87 10.52
N LEU A 33 -22.10 4.51 11.80
CA LEU A 33 -21.04 3.59 12.20
C LEU A 33 -21.12 2.26 11.47
N ILE A 34 -22.31 1.68 11.33
CA ILE A 34 -22.56 0.41 10.65
C ILE A 34 -22.06 0.38 9.19
N ASN A 35 -21.93 1.53 8.54
CA ASN A 35 -21.45 1.65 7.16
C ASN A 35 -19.95 1.94 7.08
N LEU A 36 -19.30 2.25 8.22
CA LEU A 36 -17.90 2.61 8.25
C LEU A 36 -17.01 1.36 8.29
N GLN A 37 -15.96 1.40 7.50
CA GLN A 37 -14.91 0.39 7.50
C GLN A 37 -13.64 0.89 8.18
N GLN A 38 -13.41 2.21 8.12
CA GLN A 38 -12.30 2.90 8.77
C GLN A 38 -12.51 4.40 8.79
N VAL A 39 -11.74 5.07 9.64
CA VAL A 39 -11.63 6.54 9.72
C VAL A 39 -10.18 6.93 9.43
N LEU A 40 -9.98 7.88 8.51
CA LEU A 40 -8.67 8.44 8.17
C LEU A 40 -8.65 9.90 8.61
N LEU A 41 -7.79 10.23 9.56
CA LEU A 41 -7.55 11.60 10.03
C LEU A 41 -6.26 12.09 9.37
N VAL A 42 -6.37 13.08 8.48
CA VAL A 42 -5.26 13.53 7.63
C VAL A 42 -4.81 14.94 8.03
N GLY A 43 -3.51 15.08 8.24
CA GLY A 43 -2.91 16.36 8.63
C GLY A 43 -3.07 16.70 10.09
N GLY A 44 -2.70 17.92 10.46
CA GLY A 44 -2.79 18.44 11.83
C GLY A 44 -4.09 19.21 12.08
N GLY A 45 -4.39 19.41 13.38
CA GLY A 45 -5.53 20.24 13.81
C GLY A 45 -6.90 19.55 13.74
N VAL A 46 -6.94 18.23 13.50
CA VAL A 46 -8.15 17.41 13.61
C VAL A 46 -8.20 16.80 15.01
N ALA A 47 -9.33 16.97 15.71
CA ALA A 47 -9.57 16.38 17.02
C ALA A 47 -10.68 15.33 16.95
N ILE A 48 -10.60 14.30 17.80
CA ILE A 48 -11.59 13.25 17.92
C ILE A 48 -11.96 13.04 19.40
N SER A 49 -13.25 12.89 19.70
CA SER A 49 -13.71 12.64 21.05
C SER A 49 -13.45 11.18 21.47
N SER A 50 -13.25 10.96 22.78
CA SER A 50 -13.11 9.61 23.35
C SER A 50 -14.34 8.74 23.10
N ASP A 51 -15.54 9.30 23.04
CA ASP A 51 -16.76 8.57 22.72
C ASP A 51 -16.80 8.12 21.25
N ALA A 52 -16.26 8.92 20.32
CA ALA A 52 -16.11 8.53 18.94
C ALA A 52 -15.06 7.40 18.79
N VAL A 53 -13.94 7.52 19.51
CA VAL A 53 -12.91 6.46 19.56
C VAL A 53 -13.51 5.16 20.10
N ARG A 54 -14.21 5.22 21.24
CA ARG A 54 -14.86 4.05 21.85
C ARG A 54 -15.84 3.40 20.87
N ALA A 55 -16.72 4.19 20.26
CA ALA A 55 -17.70 3.66 19.32
C ALA A 55 -17.05 2.99 18.09
N CYS A 56 -15.98 3.58 17.56
CA CYS A 56 -15.23 2.95 16.47
C CYS A 56 -14.59 1.63 16.91
N THR A 57 -13.94 1.59 18.08
CA THR A 57 -13.27 0.36 18.54
C THR A 57 -14.25 -0.74 18.92
N GLU A 58 -15.42 -0.44 19.48
CA GLU A 58 -16.50 -1.39 19.78
C GLU A 58 -17.04 -2.05 18.49
N GLU A 59 -17.16 -1.29 17.41
CA GLU A 59 -17.59 -1.77 16.08
C GLU A 59 -16.43 -2.33 15.22
N GLY A 60 -15.21 -2.41 15.77
CA GLY A 60 -14.02 -2.87 15.05
C GLY A 60 -13.56 -1.96 13.91
N ILE A 61 -13.96 -0.69 13.93
CA ILE A 61 -13.60 0.34 12.95
C ILE A 61 -12.25 0.96 13.35
N PRO A 62 -11.17 0.74 12.60
CA PRO A 62 -9.87 1.35 12.92
C PRO A 62 -9.87 2.84 12.59
N ILE A 63 -9.03 3.59 13.33
CA ILE A 63 -8.79 5.00 13.11
C ILE A 63 -7.31 5.19 12.79
N HIS A 64 -7.00 5.75 11.62
CA HIS A 64 -5.63 5.99 11.16
C HIS A 64 -5.33 7.48 11.12
N TYR A 65 -4.17 7.86 11.62
CA TYR A 65 -3.62 9.22 11.52
C TYR A 65 -2.57 9.24 10.41
N LEU A 66 -2.77 10.12 9.45
CA LEU A 66 -1.86 10.36 8.33
C LEU A 66 -1.33 11.80 8.40
N SER A 67 -0.07 11.99 8.04
CA SER A 67 0.46 13.33 7.81
C SER A 67 -0.17 13.97 6.57
N SER A 68 0.00 15.27 6.39
CA SER A 68 -0.39 15.95 5.15
C SER A 68 0.36 15.46 3.91
N SER A 69 1.50 14.78 4.08
CA SER A 69 2.24 14.12 3.00
C SER A 69 1.80 12.67 2.74
N GLY A 70 0.78 12.16 3.49
CA GLY A 70 0.28 10.80 3.38
C GLY A 70 1.05 9.75 4.21
N SER A 71 2.06 10.15 4.97
CA SER A 71 2.79 9.21 5.84
C SER A 71 1.91 8.79 7.02
N ALA A 72 1.86 7.50 7.32
CA ALA A 72 1.19 6.99 8.51
C ALA A 72 1.90 7.48 9.78
N ILE A 73 1.12 8.01 10.74
CA ILE A 73 1.59 8.53 12.03
C ILE A 73 1.20 7.57 13.16
N ALA A 74 -0.06 7.12 13.19
CA ALA A 74 -0.60 6.26 14.24
C ALA A 74 -1.83 5.49 13.75
N GLY A 75 -2.12 4.35 14.40
CA GLY A 75 -3.34 3.58 14.23
C GLY A 75 -3.97 3.23 15.57
N LEU A 76 -5.29 3.41 15.71
CA LEU A 76 -6.06 2.95 16.84
C LEU A 76 -6.91 1.74 16.43
N TYR A 77 -6.81 0.69 17.20
CA TYR A 77 -7.49 -0.59 16.99
C TYR A 77 -8.18 -1.05 18.27
N ALA A 78 -9.14 -1.96 18.13
CA ALA A 78 -9.74 -2.61 19.30
C ALA A 78 -8.67 -3.35 20.12
N ALA A 79 -8.70 -3.23 21.45
CA ALA A 79 -7.71 -3.83 22.33
C ALA A 79 -7.79 -5.38 22.39
N GLY A 80 -8.91 -5.96 22.02
CA GLY A 80 -9.21 -7.40 22.14
C GLY A 80 -8.81 -8.23 20.91
N LEU A 81 -7.60 -8.05 20.35
CA LEU A 81 -7.11 -8.91 19.27
C LEU A 81 -6.80 -10.33 19.81
N THR A 82 -7.42 -11.36 19.23
CA THR A 82 -7.23 -12.76 19.60
C THR A 82 -6.14 -13.46 18.78
N GLY A 83 -5.50 -14.51 19.33
CA GLY A 83 -4.54 -15.34 18.60
C GLY A 83 -3.16 -14.71 18.33
N THR A 84 -2.87 -13.55 18.91
CA THR A 84 -1.65 -12.77 18.58
C THR A 84 -0.35 -13.37 19.12
N ALA A 85 -0.35 -13.93 20.33
CA ALA A 85 0.88 -14.40 20.99
C ALA A 85 1.56 -15.55 20.23
N ALA A 86 0.80 -16.58 19.83
CA ALA A 86 1.33 -17.71 19.07
C ALA A 86 1.83 -17.27 17.69
N THR A 87 1.07 -16.41 16.99
CA THR A 87 1.43 -15.86 15.69
C THR A 87 2.73 -15.05 15.75
N ARG A 88 2.87 -14.15 16.73
CA ARG A 88 4.08 -13.32 16.88
C ARG A 88 5.31 -14.15 17.26
N ARG A 89 5.15 -15.15 18.14
CA ARG A 89 6.27 -16.07 18.43
C ARG A 89 6.71 -16.82 17.17
N ALA A 90 5.76 -17.36 16.41
CA ALA A 90 6.07 -18.06 15.17
C ALA A 90 6.69 -17.12 14.12
N GLN A 91 6.23 -15.87 14.02
CA GLN A 91 6.78 -14.84 13.16
C GLN A 91 8.25 -14.56 13.48
N LEU A 92 8.59 -14.36 14.75
CA LEU A 92 9.97 -14.10 15.17
C LEU A 92 10.88 -15.30 14.92
N LEU A 93 10.39 -16.53 15.19
CA LEU A 93 11.16 -17.76 14.92
C LEU A 93 11.38 -17.99 13.43
N ALA A 94 10.39 -17.69 12.58
CA ALA A 94 10.49 -17.85 11.14
C ALA A 94 11.61 -16.99 10.50
N TYR A 95 12.04 -15.91 11.16
CA TYR A 95 13.14 -15.06 10.69
C TYR A 95 14.46 -15.82 10.52
N THR A 96 14.73 -16.81 11.36
CA THR A 96 15.98 -17.58 11.39
C THR A 96 15.92 -18.89 10.62
N ASP A 97 14.86 -19.14 9.86
CA ASP A 97 14.70 -20.39 9.11
C ASP A 97 14.16 -20.18 7.68
N GLN A 98 13.90 -21.28 6.98
CA GLN A 98 13.43 -21.29 5.59
C GLN A 98 12.11 -20.54 5.37
N ARG A 99 11.27 -20.38 6.41
CA ARG A 99 10.00 -19.65 6.28
C ARG A 99 10.24 -18.16 6.04
N GLY A 100 11.17 -17.56 6.77
CA GLY A 100 11.54 -16.15 6.57
C GLY A 100 12.17 -15.90 5.21
N LEU A 101 13.07 -16.79 4.77
CA LEU A 101 13.64 -16.75 3.43
C LEU A 101 12.58 -16.84 2.34
N ALA A 102 11.65 -17.78 2.45
CA ALA A 102 10.56 -17.97 1.50
C ALA A 102 9.65 -16.74 1.41
N LEU A 103 9.31 -16.10 2.57
CA LEU A 103 8.53 -14.87 2.60
C LEU A 103 9.26 -13.71 1.93
N ALA A 104 10.53 -13.47 2.27
CA ALA A 104 11.32 -12.39 1.66
C ALA A 104 11.39 -12.54 0.14
N ARG A 105 11.64 -13.75 -0.35
CA ARG A 105 11.62 -14.08 -1.78
C ARG A 105 10.24 -13.82 -2.40
N SER A 106 9.18 -14.26 -1.75
CA SER A 106 7.81 -14.09 -2.24
C SER A 106 7.42 -12.62 -2.37
N PHE A 107 7.82 -11.74 -1.44
CA PHE A 107 7.56 -10.30 -1.54
C PHE A 107 8.24 -9.68 -2.75
N VAL A 108 9.51 -10.06 -3.03
CA VAL A 108 10.22 -9.62 -4.23
C VAL A 108 9.52 -10.13 -5.49
N CYS A 109 9.27 -11.43 -5.58
CA CYS A 109 8.61 -12.04 -6.75
C CYS A 109 7.21 -11.47 -6.99
N GLY A 110 6.43 -11.21 -5.93
CA GLY A 110 5.11 -10.58 -6.02
C GLY A 110 5.18 -9.17 -6.62
N LYS A 111 6.14 -8.35 -6.17
CA LYS A 111 6.41 -7.03 -6.75
C LYS A 111 6.78 -7.12 -8.22
N LEU A 112 7.79 -7.93 -8.56
CA LEU A 112 8.29 -8.06 -9.93
C LEU A 112 7.19 -8.56 -10.88
N ARG A 113 6.39 -9.53 -10.45
CA ARG A 113 5.25 -10.04 -11.22
C ARG A 113 4.23 -8.93 -11.49
N ASN A 114 3.91 -8.11 -10.48
CA ASN A 114 2.96 -7.01 -10.64
C ASN A 114 3.52 -5.85 -11.48
N GLN A 115 4.83 -5.58 -11.43
CA GLN A 115 5.50 -4.65 -12.33
C GLN A 115 5.41 -5.13 -13.80
N ALA A 116 5.83 -6.34 -14.08
CA ALA A 116 5.79 -6.90 -15.44
C ALA A 116 4.35 -6.93 -16.00
N SER A 117 3.38 -7.38 -15.21
CA SER A 117 1.98 -7.42 -15.61
C SER A 117 1.41 -6.02 -15.85
N GLY A 118 1.76 -5.04 -15.00
CA GLY A 118 1.37 -3.65 -15.16
C GLY A 118 1.92 -3.00 -16.43
N LEU A 119 3.19 -3.30 -16.78
CA LEU A 119 3.79 -2.83 -18.04
C LEU A 119 3.06 -3.41 -19.25
N ARG A 120 2.76 -4.71 -19.27
CA ARG A 120 1.98 -5.32 -20.35
C ARG A 120 0.57 -4.75 -20.47
N TYR A 121 -0.09 -4.48 -19.35
CA TYR A 121 -1.38 -3.80 -19.39
C TYR A 121 -1.28 -2.41 -20.04
N MET A 122 -0.26 -1.64 -19.70
CA MET A 122 -0.02 -0.33 -20.32
C MET A 122 0.40 -0.43 -21.79
N ALA A 123 1.16 -1.46 -22.17
CA ALA A 123 1.57 -1.74 -23.53
C ALA A 123 0.38 -2.04 -24.44
N LYS A 124 -0.59 -2.82 -23.98
CA LYS A 124 -1.77 -3.28 -24.75
C LYS A 124 -2.46 -2.14 -25.54
N TYR A 125 -2.58 -0.97 -24.95
CA TYR A 125 -3.26 0.19 -25.57
C TYR A 125 -2.34 1.04 -26.46
N ARG A 126 -1.07 0.65 -26.65
CA ARG A 126 -0.06 1.39 -27.39
C ARG A 126 0.44 0.68 -28.64
N ARG A 127 0.03 -0.56 -28.84
CA ARG A 127 0.54 -1.45 -29.88
C ARG A 127 0.47 -0.85 -31.27
N GLU A 128 -0.64 -0.18 -31.63
CA GLU A 128 -0.85 0.39 -32.96
C GLU A 128 -0.36 1.83 -33.06
N ALA A 129 -0.65 2.66 -32.04
CA ALA A 129 -0.35 4.08 -32.08
C ALA A 129 1.13 4.41 -31.76
N TYR A 130 1.79 3.58 -30.96
CA TYR A 130 3.16 3.80 -30.47
C TYR A 130 3.95 2.48 -30.44
N PRO A 131 4.27 1.89 -31.63
CA PRO A 131 4.85 0.56 -31.72
C PRO A 131 6.24 0.42 -31.07
N ASP A 132 7.04 1.48 -31.07
CA ASP A 132 8.36 1.46 -30.43
C ASP A 132 8.23 1.42 -28.91
N LEU A 133 7.37 2.26 -28.34
CA LEU A 133 7.07 2.26 -26.92
C LEU A 133 6.43 0.93 -26.47
N TYR A 134 5.55 0.36 -27.29
CA TYR A 134 5.00 -0.98 -27.05
C TYR A 134 6.11 -2.01 -26.90
N ARG A 135 7.07 -2.05 -27.85
CA ARG A 135 8.19 -2.98 -27.82
C ARG A 135 9.07 -2.78 -26.58
N GLU A 136 9.34 -1.54 -26.21
CA GLU A 136 10.14 -1.24 -25.03
C GLU A 136 9.46 -1.68 -23.72
N LEU A 137 8.14 -1.44 -23.58
CA LEU A 137 7.36 -1.91 -22.43
C LEU A 137 7.37 -3.45 -22.31
N GLU A 138 7.22 -4.17 -23.42
CA GLU A 138 7.29 -5.64 -23.46
C GLU A 138 8.69 -6.14 -23.10
N LEU A 139 9.75 -5.52 -23.64
CA LEU A 139 11.14 -5.88 -23.35
C LEU A 139 11.43 -5.73 -21.85
N VAL A 140 11.10 -4.59 -21.26
CA VAL A 140 11.32 -4.37 -19.82
C VAL A 140 10.47 -5.32 -18.98
N ALA A 141 9.26 -5.67 -19.41
CA ALA A 141 8.45 -6.67 -18.72
C ALA A 141 9.11 -8.06 -18.73
N LEU A 142 9.81 -8.45 -19.83
CA LEU A 142 10.59 -9.67 -19.90
C LEU A 142 11.83 -9.60 -19.00
N GLU A 143 12.62 -8.52 -19.05
CA GLU A 143 13.78 -8.32 -18.17
C GLU A 143 13.41 -8.46 -16.67
N ILE A 144 12.25 -7.91 -16.28
CA ILE A 144 11.73 -8.05 -14.91
C ILE A 144 11.33 -9.49 -14.59
N GLN A 145 10.79 -10.23 -15.56
CA GLN A 145 10.49 -11.65 -15.37
C GLN A 145 11.75 -12.51 -15.20
N ASP A 146 12.81 -12.22 -15.96
CA ASP A 146 14.10 -12.88 -15.78
C ASP A 146 14.67 -12.60 -14.39
N SER A 147 14.61 -11.33 -13.93
CA SER A 147 14.99 -10.97 -12.56
C SER A 147 14.16 -11.69 -11.49
N MET A 148 12.89 -12.00 -11.77
CA MET A 148 12.04 -12.79 -10.86
C MET A 148 12.52 -14.24 -10.78
N ALA A 149 12.91 -14.85 -11.91
CA ALA A 149 13.49 -16.20 -11.92
C ALA A 149 14.79 -16.26 -11.12
N ASP A 150 15.67 -15.24 -11.24
CA ASP A 150 16.88 -15.13 -10.45
C ASP A 150 16.57 -15.09 -8.93
N ALA A 151 15.53 -14.34 -8.53
CA ALA A 151 15.10 -14.28 -7.13
C ALA A 151 14.52 -15.62 -6.63
N GLU A 152 13.77 -16.34 -7.47
CA GLU A 152 13.20 -17.66 -7.15
C GLU A 152 14.28 -18.73 -6.95
N ASP A 153 15.35 -18.66 -7.72
CA ASP A 153 16.46 -19.62 -7.71
C ASP A 153 17.49 -19.40 -6.60
N LEU A 154 17.47 -18.28 -5.91
CA LEU A 154 18.39 -18.02 -4.80
C LEU A 154 18.31 -19.10 -3.72
N LYS A 155 19.45 -19.65 -3.33
CA LYS A 155 19.57 -20.67 -2.29
C LYS A 155 20.11 -20.04 -1.00
N GLY A 156 19.63 -20.53 0.12
CA GLY A 156 20.06 -20.11 1.45
C GLY A 156 19.32 -20.87 2.54
N THR A 157 19.74 -20.75 3.78
CA THR A 157 19.11 -21.36 4.94
C THR A 157 18.19 -20.40 5.68
N HIS A 158 18.49 -19.12 5.65
CA HIS A 158 17.72 -18.03 6.23
C HIS A 158 17.92 -16.71 5.45
N VAL A 159 17.09 -15.72 5.72
CA VAL A 159 17.01 -14.49 4.92
C VAL A 159 18.28 -13.65 4.91
N GLU A 160 19.05 -13.63 6.00
CA GLU A 160 20.27 -12.82 6.12
C GLU A 160 21.33 -13.16 5.07
N GLU A 161 21.41 -14.44 4.65
CA GLU A 161 22.38 -14.89 3.64
C GLU A 161 22.12 -14.31 2.25
N VAL A 162 20.86 -13.95 1.95
CA VAL A 162 20.44 -13.55 0.59
C VAL A 162 19.76 -12.18 0.52
N ARG A 163 19.52 -11.54 1.65
CA ARG A 163 18.78 -10.26 1.71
C ARG A 163 19.33 -9.21 0.77
N GLU A 164 20.65 -8.98 0.82
CA GLU A 164 21.27 -7.95 -0.02
C GLU A 164 21.16 -8.27 -1.51
N ILE A 165 21.25 -9.54 -1.87
CA ILE A 165 21.06 -9.98 -3.26
C ILE A 165 19.61 -9.77 -3.68
N LEU A 166 18.63 -10.17 -2.87
CA LEU A 166 17.20 -9.95 -3.13
C LEU A 166 16.87 -8.46 -3.27
N MET A 167 17.41 -7.62 -2.39
CA MET A 167 17.25 -6.17 -2.45
C MET A 167 17.90 -5.57 -3.70
N GLY A 168 19.03 -6.13 -4.15
CA GLY A 168 19.71 -5.74 -5.38
C GLY A 168 18.89 -6.08 -6.62
N ILE A 169 18.34 -7.29 -6.70
CA ILE A 169 17.43 -7.72 -7.78
C ILE A 169 16.20 -6.82 -7.83
N GLU A 170 15.57 -6.61 -6.68
CA GLU A 170 14.37 -5.76 -6.57
C GLU A 170 14.66 -4.31 -7.01
N GLY A 171 15.76 -3.74 -6.54
CA GLY A 171 16.17 -2.37 -6.84
C GLY A 171 16.48 -2.16 -8.32
N ASN A 172 17.20 -3.09 -8.96
CA ASN A 172 17.52 -3.03 -10.38
C ASN A 172 16.24 -3.13 -11.24
N ALA A 173 15.37 -4.09 -10.94
CA ALA A 173 14.09 -4.23 -11.64
C ALA A 173 13.21 -2.98 -11.44
N ALA A 174 13.17 -2.41 -10.24
CA ALA A 174 12.43 -1.18 -9.97
C ALA A 174 13.00 0.02 -10.76
N ALA A 175 14.32 0.13 -10.90
CA ALA A 175 14.95 1.17 -11.71
C ALA A 175 14.53 1.06 -13.18
N ARG A 176 14.56 -0.13 -13.76
CA ARG A 176 14.10 -0.40 -15.14
C ARG A 176 12.60 -0.11 -15.32
N TYR A 177 11.78 -0.54 -14.36
CA TYR A 177 10.34 -0.24 -14.34
C TYR A 177 10.10 1.28 -14.39
N TRP A 178 10.71 2.05 -13.49
CA TRP A 178 10.50 3.49 -13.43
C TRP A 178 11.10 4.23 -14.64
N GLN A 179 12.17 3.74 -15.23
CA GLN A 179 12.75 4.31 -16.44
C GLN A 179 11.73 4.26 -17.59
N VAL A 180 11.12 3.09 -17.84
CA VAL A 180 10.13 2.97 -18.93
C VAL A 180 8.80 3.65 -18.60
N ILE A 181 8.41 3.72 -17.32
CA ILE A 181 7.26 4.54 -16.89
C ILE A 181 7.47 6.01 -17.28
N GLY A 182 8.71 6.54 -17.23
CA GLY A 182 9.04 7.88 -17.69
C GLY A 182 8.61 8.14 -19.13
N CYS A 183 8.66 7.14 -20.00
CA CYS A 183 8.24 7.27 -21.38
C CYS A 183 6.72 7.39 -21.59
N ILE A 184 5.91 7.06 -20.58
CA ILE A 184 4.45 7.15 -20.64
C ILE A 184 3.87 8.29 -19.80
N VAL A 185 4.68 8.90 -18.95
CA VAL A 185 4.30 10.10 -18.18
C VAL A 185 4.17 11.29 -19.12
N PRO A 186 3.10 12.12 -19.00
CA PRO A 186 2.98 13.32 -19.82
C PRO A 186 4.19 14.25 -19.70
N ALA A 187 4.78 14.65 -20.83
CA ALA A 187 5.98 15.48 -20.87
C ALA A 187 5.82 16.81 -20.10
N ALA A 188 4.60 17.36 -20.05
CA ALA A 188 4.29 18.57 -19.30
C ALA A 188 4.52 18.47 -17.79
N LEU A 189 4.69 17.25 -17.23
CA LEU A 189 5.03 17.05 -15.82
C LEU A 189 6.53 17.17 -15.53
N GLU A 190 7.37 17.23 -16.56
CA GLU A 190 8.84 17.34 -16.44
C GLU A 190 9.40 16.40 -15.37
N TRP A 191 8.90 15.15 -15.39
CA TRP A 191 9.19 14.20 -14.30
C TRP A 191 10.65 13.74 -14.30
N PRO A 192 11.40 13.98 -13.20
CA PRO A 192 12.84 13.70 -13.12
C PRO A 192 13.18 12.22 -12.90
N GLY A 193 12.19 11.34 -12.83
CA GLY A 193 12.33 9.97 -12.38
C GLY A 193 11.79 9.74 -10.97
N ARG A 194 11.80 8.49 -10.50
CA ARG A 194 11.23 8.12 -9.20
C ARG A 194 12.08 8.61 -8.04
N ALA A 195 11.49 9.45 -7.19
CA ALA A 195 12.07 9.92 -5.94
C ALA A 195 11.14 9.63 -4.75
N THR A 196 11.67 8.94 -3.72
CA THR A 196 10.90 8.58 -2.51
C THR A 196 11.02 9.66 -1.43
N ARG A 197 12.23 10.18 -1.21
CA ARG A 197 12.53 11.20 -0.20
C ARG A 197 12.83 12.53 -0.88
N GLY A 198 12.34 13.62 -0.28
CA GLY A 198 12.59 14.97 -0.80
C GLY A 198 11.98 15.22 -2.19
N ALA A 199 10.93 14.49 -2.55
CA ALA A 199 10.24 14.68 -3.82
C ALA A 199 9.65 16.08 -3.91
N THR A 200 10.09 16.82 -4.92
CA THR A 200 9.65 18.19 -5.18
C THR A 200 8.80 18.32 -6.45
N ASP A 201 8.59 17.22 -7.17
CA ASP A 201 7.76 17.19 -8.38
C ASP A 201 6.33 16.66 -8.09
N PRO A 202 5.35 17.03 -8.94
CA PRO A 202 3.96 16.66 -8.73
C PRO A 202 3.70 15.15 -8.72
N LEU A 203 4.31 14.39 -9.64
CA LEU A 203 4.04 12.96 -9.80
C LEU A 203 4.58 12.14 -8.62
N ASN A 204 5.83 12.38 -8.19
CA ASN A 204 6.38 11.71 -7.02
C ASN A 204 5.62 12.08 -5.74
N SER A 205 5.16 13.35 -5.61
CA SER A 205 4.33 13.77 -4.49
C SER A 205 3.01 12.98 -4.46
N ALA A 206 2.34 12.80 -5.61
CA ALA A 206 1.12 12.01 -5.72
C ALA A 206 1.35 10.52 -5.43
N LEU A 207 2.43 9.92 -5.97
CA LEU A 207 2.81 8.53 -5.71
C LEU A 207 3.11 8.31 -4.22
N ASN A 208 3.92 9.18 -3.62
CA ASN A 208 4.29 9.07 -2.21
C ASN A 208 3.06 9.18 -1.29
N TYR A 209 2.13 10.11 -1.59
CA TYR A 209 0.87 10.23 -0.87
C TYR A 209 0.00 8.97 -1.01
N GLY A 210 -0.16 8.47 -2.23
CA GLY A 210 -0.91 7.24 -2.49
C GLY A 210 -0.33 6.03 -1.76
N TYR A 211 1.01 5.90 -1.73
CA TYR A 211 1.67 4.84 -0.96
C TYR A 211 1.47 4.99 0.54
N GLY A 212 1.39 6.21 1.07
CA GLY A 212 1.06 6.45 2.48
C GLY A 212 -0.35 5.97 2.82
N VAL A 213 -1.34 6.22 1.95
CA VAL A 213 -2.70 5.69 2.11
C VAL A 213 -2.71 4.17 2.09
N LEU A 214 -2.01 3.54 1.13
CA LEU A 214 -1.90 2.08 1.04
C LEU A 214 -1.18 1.49 2.26
N TYR A 215 -0.12 2.15 2.73
CA TYR A 215 0.65 1.73 3.90
C TYR A 215 -0.25 1.55 5.15
N ALA A 216 -1.13 2.50 5.43
CA ALA A 216 -2.07 2.40 6.55
C ALA A 216 -3.01 1.18 6.41
N GLN A 217 -3.40 0.81 5.19
CA GLN A 217 -4.23 -0.37 4.93
C GLN A 217 -3.47 -1.68 5.16
N VAL A 218 -2.19 -1.72 4.75
CA VAL A 218 -1.30 -2.86 4.97
C VAL A 218 -1.03 -3.05 6.46
N GLU A 219 -0.67 -1.99 7.17
CA GLU A 219 -0.46 -2.02 8.63
C GLU A 219 -1.70 -2.57 9.36
N ARG A 220 -2.89 -2.03 9.01
CA ARG A 220 -4.15 -2.54 9.53
C ARG A 220 -4.32 -4.03 9.30
N ALA A 221 -4.07 -4.51 8.08
CA ALA A 221 -4.25 -5.92 7.74
C ALA A 221 -3.33 -6.84 8.56
N LEU A 222 -2.07 -6.44 8.76
CA LEU A 222 -1.09 -7.16 9.57
C LEU A 222 -1.49 -7.20 11.05
N VAL A 223 -1.88 -6.08 11.63
CA VAL A 223 -2.35 -6.00 13.02
C VAL A 223 -3.56 -6.91 13.24
N LEU A 224 -4.56 -6.85 12.33
CA LEU A 224 -5.75 -7.70 12.40
C LEU A 224 -5.47 -9.19 12.16
N ALA A 225 -4.35 -9.54 11.52
CA ALA A 225 -3.87 -10.91 11.38
C ALA A 225 -3.08 -11.41 12.62
N GLY A 226 -2.86 -10.54 13.61
CA GLY A 226 -2.11 -10.86 14.83
C GLY A 226 -0.59 -10.82 14.65
N LEU A 227 -0.10 -10.29 13.53
CA LEU A 227 1.32 -10.10 13.23
C LEU A 227 1.86 -8.81 13.89
N ASP A 228 3.16 -8.78 14.09
CA ASP A 228 3.88 -7.57 14.46
C ASP A 228 4.31 -6.83 13.18
N PRO A 229 3.84 -5.58 12.94
CA PRO A 229 4.21 -4.80 11.77
C PRO A 229 5.71 -4.49 11.65
N TYR A 230 6.43 -4.51 12.77
CA TYR A 230 7.86 -4.15 12.83
C TYR A 230 8.79 -5.32 12.56
N ALA A 231 8.34 -6.56 12.70
CA ALA A 231 9.14 -7.77 12.48
C ALA A 231 8.98 -8.27 11.03
N GLY A 232 9.75 -7.70 10.10
CA GLY A 232 9.79 -8.07 8.68
C GLY A 232 10.81 -9.15 8.36
N TYR A 233 10.96 -9.43 7.08
CA TYR A 233 11.89 -10.43 6.53
C TYR A 233 12.83 -9.83 5.49
N LEU A 234 12.30 -9.16 4.46
CA LEU A 234 13.09 -8.56 3.38
C LEU A 234 13.74 -7.24 3.83
N HIS A 235 12.94 -6.30 4.35
CA HIS A 235 13.46 -5.04 4.84
C HIS A 235 14.09 -5.21 6.21
N ALA A 236 15.35 -4.77 6.36
CA ALA A 236 16.07 -4.85 7.63
C ALA A 236 15.37 -4.05 8.74
N ASP A 237 15.40 -4.58 9.95
CA ASP A 237 14.87 -3.93 11.13
C ASP A 237 15.64 -2.63 11.42
N ARG A 238 14.88 -1.57 11.62
CA ARG A 238 15.40 -0.26 12.04
C ARG A 238 14.44 0.35 13.04
N PRO A 239 14.91 1.03 14.08
CA PRO A 239 14.04 1.69 15.04
C PRO A 239 12.99 2.57 14.37
N GLY A 240 11.72 2.38 14.72
CA GLY A 240 10.60 3.14 14.17
C GLY A 240 10.19 2.81 12.72
N LYS A 241 10.79 1.77 12.09
CA LYS A 241 10.47 1.37 10.73
C LYS A 241 9.70 0.05 10.72
N PRO A 242 8.41 0.02 10.38
CA PRO A 242 7.63 -1.22 10.34
C PRO A 242 7.99 -2.06 9.10
N SER A 243 8.99 -2.92 9.25
CA SER A 243 9.62 -3.70 8.18
C SER A 243 8.62 -4.61 7.48
N LEU A 244 7.70 -5.30 8.21
CA LEU A 244 6.73 -6.20 7.59
C LEU A 244 5.66 -5.44 6.78
N VAL A 245 5.32 -4.20 7.17
CA VAL A 245 4.47 -3.34 6.34
C VAL A 245 5.14 -3.04 5.01
N LEU A 246 6.45 -2.73 5.05
CA LEU A 246 7.24 -2.47 3.85
C LEU A 246 7.41 -3.72 2.98
N ASP A 247 7.44 -4.90 3.58
CA ASP A 247 7.50 -6.17 2.87
C ASP A 247 6.19 -6.45 2.12
N LEU A 248 5.06 -6.49 2.84
CA LEU A 248 3.78 -6.85 2.26
C LEU A 248 3.25 -5.80 1.27
N ILE A 249 3.55 -4.51 1.45
CA ILE A 249 3.09 -3.45 0.55
C ILE A 249 3.61 -3.64 -0.88
N GLU A 250 4.77 -4.31 -1.06
CA GLU A 250 5.37 -4.51 -2.37
C GLU A 250 4.45 -5.25 -3.34
N GLU A 251 3.61 -6.16 -2.85
CA GLU A 251 2.61 -6.87 -3.66
C GLU A 251 1.47 -5.98 -4.16
N PHE A 252 1.26 -4.83 -3.53
CA PHE A 252 0.09 -3.98 -3.78
C PHE A 252 0.41 -2.62 -4.39
N ARG A 253 1.70 -2.23 -4.48
CA ARG A 253 2.10 -0.91 -5.01
C ARG A 253 1.57 -0.68 -6.42
N GLN A 254 1.90 -1.56 -7.36
CA GLN A 254 1.55 -1.42 -8.77
C GLN A 254 0.04 -1.56 -9.00
N PRO A 255 -0.64 -2.61 -8.52
CA PRO A 255 -2.06 -2.80 -8.80
C PRO A 255 -2.96 -1.78 -8.10
N VAL A 256 -2.49 -1.12 -7.06
CA VAL A 256 -3.29 -0.13 -6.32
C VAL A 256 -2.85 1.30 -6.66
N VAL A 257 -1.63 1.68 -6.31
CA VAL A 257 -1.20 3.10 -6.36
C VAL A 257 -0.73 3.51 -7.74
N ASP A 258 0.21 2.76 -8.34
CA ASP A 258 0.76 3.12 -9.65
C ASP A 258 -0.36 3.19 -10.71
N ARG A 259 -1.23 2.18 -10.73
CA ARG A 259 -2.41 2.14 -11.63
C ARG A 259 -3.31 3.35 -11.46
N VAL A 260 -3.57 3.77 -10.23
CA VAL A 260 -4.44 4.92 -9.93
C VAL A 260 -3.76 6.22 -10.33
N VAL A 261 -2.54 6.47 -9.85
CA VAL A 261 -1.85 7.75 -10.04
C VAL A 261 -1.51 7.96 -11.51
N LEU A 262 -0.87 6.97 -12.16
CA LEU A 262 -0.55 7.05 -13.59
C LEU A 262 -1.83 7.18 -14.44
N GLY A 263 -2.89 6.47 -14.07
CA GLY A 263 -4.18 6.60 -14.74
C GLY A 263 -4.81 7.98 -14.60
N LEU A 264 -4.66 8.66 -13.47
CA LEU A 264 -5.18 10.02 -13.25
C LEU A 264 -4.38 11.06 -14.03
N VAL A 265 -3.05 11.04 -13.96
CA VAL A 265 -2.21 12.02 -14.66
C VAL A 265 -2.29 11.87 -16.18
N ASN A 266 -2.37 10.64 -16.69
CA ASN A 266 -2.54 10.39 -18.13
C ASN A 266 -3.93 10.82 -18.66
N ARG A 267 -4.93 10.99 -17.78
CA ARG A 267 -6.24 11.56 -18.09
C ARG A 267 -6.30 13.08 -17.85
N GLY A 268 -5.17 13.73 -17.64
CA GLY A 268 -5.07 15.18 -17.49
C GLY A 268 -5.37 15.71 -16.09
N MET A 269 -5.29 14.85 -15.04
CA MET A 269 -5.39 15.38 -13.68
C MET A 269 -4.22 16.31 -13.39
N VAL A 270 -4.51 17.55 -13.03
CA VAL A 270 -3.52 18.52 -12.54
C VAL A 270 -3.21 18.18 -11.08
N VAL A 271 -1.94 17.98 -10.77
CA VAL A 271 -1.47 17.71 -9.40
C VAL A 271 -0.97 19.01 -8.80
N GLU A 272 -1.90 19.79 -8.25
CA GLU A 272 -1.61 21.09 -7.63
C GLU A 272 -0.85 20.95 -6.31
N ARG A 273 0.03 21.91 -6.03
CA ARG A 273 0.79 22.02 -4.79
C ARG A 273 0.67 23.43 -4.21
N ASP A 274 0.76 23.53 -2.89
CA ASP A 274 0.79 24.82 -2.18
C ASP A 274 2.18 25.50 -2.29
N ALA A 275 2.31 26.69 -1.70
CA ALA A 275 3.56 27.47 -1.72
C ALA A 275 4.72 26.75 -1.02
N GLU A 276 4.43 25.82 -0.12
CA GLU A 276 5.41 24.98 0.59
C GLU A 276 5.75 23.69 -0.20
N GLY A 277 5.21 23.50 -1.41
CA GLY A 277 5.45 22.35 -2.27
C GLY A 277 4.68 21.08 -1.88
N ARG A 278 3.71 21.16 -0.96
CA ARG A 278 2.86 20.03 -0.54
C ARG A 278 1.65 19.95 -1.47
N LEU A 279 1.11 18.75 -1.64
CA LEU A 279 -0.17 18.58 -2.36
C LEU A 279 -1.28 19.41 -1.69
N THR A 280 -2.09 20.07 -2.50
CA THR A 280 -3.27 20.81 -2.01
C THR A 280 -4.31 19.85 -1.40
N GLU A 281 -5.16 20.35 -0.49
CA GLU A 281 -6.20 19.52 0.15
C GLU A 281 -7.12 18.83 -0.87
N PRO A 282 -7.64 19.50 -1.92
CA PRO A 282 -8.47 18.83 -2.92
C PRO A 282 -7.75 17.69 -3.64
N VAL A 283 -6.45 17.85 -3.95
CA VAL A 283 -5.64 16.82 -4.60
C VAL A 283 -5.44 15.63 -3.68
N ARG A 284 -5.07 15.87 -2.41
CA ARG A 284 -4.91 14.80 -1.42
C ARG A 284 -6.19 14.00 -1.24
N ARG A 285 -7.30 14.69 -1.05
CA ARG A 285 -8.61 14.07 -0.88
C ARG A 285 -8.96 13.20 -2.09
N ARG A 286 -8.82 13.73 -3.30
CA ARG A 286 -9.09 13.00 -4.54
C ARG A 286 -8.20 11.76 -4.69
N LEU A 287 -6.90 11.87 -4.38
CA LEU A 287 -5.98 10.73 -4.43
C LEU A 287 -6.37 9.65 -3.42
N ALA A 288 -6.66 10.03 -2.17
CA ALA A 288 -7.08 9.08 -1.14
C ALA A 288 -8.39 8.37 -1.54
N GLU A 289 -9.39 9.11 -2.00
CA GLU A 289 -10.66 8.55 -2.48
C GLU A 289 -10.41 7.53 -3.61
N LYS A 290 -9.57 7.87 -4.61
CA LYS A 290 -9.30 6.98 -5.74
C LYS A 290 -8.49 5.73 -5.36
N VAL A 291 -7.54 5.84 -4.44
CA VAL A 291 -6.82 4.68 -3.89
C VAL A 291 -7.78 3.76 -3.12
N LEU A 292 -8.67 4.32 -2.30
CA LEU A 292 -9.65 3.55 -1.54
C LEU A 292 -10.75 2.94 -2.45
N GLU A 293 -11.20 3.64 -3.48
CA GLU A 293 -12.06 3.09 -4.54
C GLU A 293 -11.39 1.90 -5.23
N ARG A 294 -10.09 2.01 -5.55
CA ARG A 294 -9.32 0.92 -6.15
C ARG A 294 -9.24 -0.29 -5.20
N LEU A 295 -9.02 -0.08 -3.92
CA LEU A 295 -9.03 -1.14 -2.91
C LEU A 295 -10.42 -1.78 -2.74
N ALA A 296 -11.48 -1.06 -3.06
CA ALA A 296 -12.84 -1.59 -3.08
C ALA A 296 -13.17 -2.36 -4.37
N ALA A 297 -12.41 -2.16 -5.44
CA ALA A 297 -12.63 -2.84 -6.71
C ALA A 297 -12.29 -4.34 -6.61
N ALA A 298 -13.07 -5.16 -7.33
CA ALA A 298 -12.91 -6.60 -7.34
C ALA A 298 -11.82 -7.03 -8.34
N GLU A 299 -10.94 -7.92 -7.88
CA GLU A 299 -9.93 -8.62 -8.68
C GLU A 299 -10.16 -10.14 -8.61
N LEU A 300 -9.64 -10.86 -9.60
CA LEU A 300 -9.63 -12.32 -9.58
C LEU A 300 -8.57 -12.78 -8.56
N TYR A 301 -9.00 -13.58 -7.59
CA TYR A 301 -8.14 -14.11 -6.55
C TYR A 301 -8.65 -15.49 -6.11
N GLU A 302 -7.79 -16.51 -6.17
CA GLU A 302 -8.17 -17.91 -5.85
C GLU A 302 -9.46 -18.35 -6.55
N GLY A 303 -9.60 -18.01 -7.86
CA GLY A 303 -10.75 -18.37 -8.68
C GLY A 303 -12.04 -17.56 -8.41
N GLN A 304 -12.03 -16.59 -7.53
CA GLN A 304 -13.18 -15.76 -7.17
C GLN A 304 -12.89 -14.26 -7.34
N ARG A 305 -13.91 -13.48 -7.64
CA ARG A 305 -13.79 -12.01 -7.64
C ARG A 305 -13.93 -11.48 -6.21
N ARG A 306 -12.86 -10.90 -5.69
CA ARG A 306 -12.81 -10.33 -4.33
C ARG A 306 -12.28 -8.90 -4.36
N ALA A 307 -12.80 -8.02 -3.51
CA ALA A 307 -12.26 -6.68 -3.37
C ALA A 307 -10.79 -6.73 -2.92
N LEU A 308 -9.93 -5.89 -3.50
CA LEU A 308 -8.49 -5.84 -3.18
C LEU A 308 -8.22 -5.68 -1.69
N ARG A 309 -9.05 -4.91 -0.95
CA ARG A 309 -8.93 -4.80 0.51
C ARG A 309 -9.09 -6.15 1.23
N HIS A 310 -9.95 -7.03 0.71
CA HIS A 310 -10.14 -8.37 1.28
C HIS A 310 -9.01 -9.32 0.88
N ILE A 311 -8.44 -9.13 -0.32
CA ILE A 311 -7.24 -9.85 -0.76
C ILE A 311 -6.06 -9.46 0.13
N LEU A 312 -5.86 -8.17 0.38
CA LEU A 312 -4.82 -7.67 1.28
C LEU A 312 -4.94 -8.27 2.70
N GLN A 313 -6.17 -8.32 3.24
CA GLN A 313 -6.42 -8.95 4.54
C GLN A 313 -6.18 -10.47 4.50
N ALA A 314 -6.49 -11.13 3.39
CA ALA A 314 -6.21 -12.56 3.20
C ALA A 314 -4.70 -12.81 3.15
N GLN A 315 -3.93 -12.00 2.42
CA GLN A 315 -2.47 -12.10 2.36
C GLN A 315 -1.82 -11.96 3.75
N ALA A 316 -2.24 -10.98 4.54
CA ALA A 316 -1.77 -10.85 5.92
C ALA A 316 -2.08 -12.10 6.77
N ARG A 317 -3.28 -12.70 6.61
CA ARG A 317 -3.63 -13.96 7.28
C ARG A 317 -2.84 -15.16 6.74
N HIS A 318 -2.52 -15.18 5.45
CA HIS A 318 -1.69 -16.23 4.84
C HIS A 318 -0.27 -16.18 5.41
N ILE A 319 0.33 -15.00 5.61
CA ILE A 319 1.60 -14.86 6.33
C ILE A 319 1.47 -15.44 7.73
N ALA A 320 0.43 -15.06 8.49
CA ALA A 320 0.22 -15.53 9.85
C ALA A 320 0.07 -17.06 9.95
N THR A 321 -0.69 -17.68 9.04
CA THR A 321 -0.88 -19.14 9.01
C THR A 321 0.37 -19.86 8.50
N TYR A 322 1.09 -19.28 7.55
CA TYR A 322 2.34 -19.84 7.04
C TYR A 322 3.44 -19.87 8.11
N VAL A 323 3.67 -18.78 8.83
CA VAL A 323 4.70 -18.76 9.88
C VAL A 323 4.39 -19.71 11.04
N ARG A 324 3.10 -20.01 11.31
CA ARG A 324 2.70 -21.02 12.30
C ARG A 324 2.80 -22.46 11.80
N GLY A 325 3.03 -22.68 10.50
CA GLY A 325 3.02 -24.01 9.89
C GLY A 325 1.63 -24.56 9.56
N ASP A 326 0.58 -23.77 9.71
CA ASP A 326 -0.81 -24.15 9.37
C ASP A 326 -1.05 -24.14 7.84
N ARG A 327 -0.16 -23.50 7.08
CA ARG A 327 -0.19 -23.41 5.62
C ARG A 327 1.17 -23.85 5.05
N PRO A 328 1.20 -24.70 4.00
CA PRO A 328 2.46 -25.27 3.50
C PRO A 328 3.33 -24.26 2.72
N ALA A 329 2.73 -23.23 2.09
CA ALA A 329 3.42 -22.24 1.29
C ALA A 329 2.72 -20.88 1.36
N TYR A 330 3.48 -19.82 1.12
CA TYR A 330 2.95 -18.48 0.91
C TYR A 330 3.07 -18.12 -0.57
N GLU A 331 1.95 -17.77 -1.17
CA GLU A 331 1.83 -17.34 -2.57
C GLU A 331 1.56 -15.82 -2.58
N PRO A 332 2.43 -15.00 -3.20
CA PRO A 332 2.22 -13.56 -3.24
C PRO A 332 1.07 -13.19 -4.19
N PHE A 333 0.39 -12.09 -3.89
CA PHE A 333 -0.69 -11.61 -4.74
C PHE A 333 -0.16 -11.12 -6.09
N ALA A 334 -0.76 -11.62 -7.16
CA ALA A 334 -0.57 -11.15 -8.52
C ALA A 334 -1.90 -10.65 -9.10
N ALA A 335 -1.94 -9.39 -9.56
CA ALA A 335 -3.12 -8.82 -10.16
C ALA A 335 -3.36 -9.37 -11.58
N GLY A 336 -4.62 -9.73 -11.87
CA GLY A 336 -5.07 -9.96 -13.24
C GLY A 336 -5.40 -8.61 -13.90
N TRP A 337 -4.59 -8.19 -14.86
CA TRP A 337 -4.74 -6.89 -15.55
C TRP A 337 -5.65 -6.99 -16.78
#